data_892cff1f07a0381a9fd5cfae6f4c1701
#
_entry.id   892cff1f07a0381a9fd5cfae6f4c1701
#
_cell.length_a   1.000
_cell.length_b   1.000
_cell.length_c   1.000
_cell.angle_alpha   90.00
_cell.angle_beta   90.00
_cell.angle_gamma   90.00
#
_symmetry.space_group_name_H-M   'P 1'
#
loop_
_entity.id
_entity.type
_entity.pdbx_description
1 polymer ?
#
loop_
_entity_poly.entity_id
_entity_poly.type
_entity_poly.pdbx_seq_one_letter_code
_entity_poly.pdbx_strand_id
1 'polypeptide(L)'
;QGYDISTGNITGTITVKNKAATPVAITGTDSSIVYTGATVDVSQYFSIDNNAGAATYTLVTGTNGGTGEGTLSDTTLTVTHTGTFKIKVSTAANGIFAAGEKTVTLTVDNGTILYTATDYSTTYDGQPHSISVSVTNPEGTDVTYSTDGVTYGSDNPSFSNEGTHTVYYRITKDNYTIVEASKTVTINKKPVTITAQEQDIVWGNDINQSLYTVSEDGLITGDSIKEITLTPSTTARTENSSDSAVCIL
;
A
#
# COMPACT_ATOMS: atom_id res chain seq x y z
N GLN A 1 -67.81 -17.06 -74.85
CA GLN A 1 -67.46 -18.19 -73.99
C GLN A 1 -67.41 -17.71 -72.58
N GLY A 2 -68.46 -17.96 -71.80
CA GLY A 2 -68.50 -17.66 -70.37
C GLY A 2 -68.00 -18.85 -69.61
N TYR A 3 -67.09 -18.59 -68.71
CA TYR A 3 -66.61 -19.58 -67.73
C TYR A 3 -67.53 -19.39 -66.49
N ASP A 4 -68.21 -20.45 -66.12
CA ASP A 4 -68.96 -20.52 -64.87
C ASP A 4 -67.95 -20.94 -63.79
N ILE A 5 -67.57 -20.01 -62.91
CA ILE A 5 -66.76 -20.30 -61.75
C ILE A 5 -67.69 -20.84 -60.68
N SER A 6 -67.86 -22.17 -60.64
CA SER A 6 -68.61 -22.80 -59.55
C SER A 6 -67.86 -22.45 -58.22
N THR A 7 -68.62 -21.95 -57.26
CA THR A 7 -68.14 -21.66 -55.88
C THR A 7 -67.89 -22.98 -55.17
N GLY A 8 -66.89 -23.71 -55.62
CA GLY A 8 -66.36 -24.86 -54.90
C GLY A 8 -65.28 -24.40 -53.92
N ASN A 9 -65.46 -24.78 -52.67
CA ASN A 9 -64.38 -24.58 -51.68
C ASN A 9 -63.10 -25.22 -52.17
N ILE A 10 -62.12 -24.41 -52.52
CA ILE A 10 -60.75 -24.89 -52.80
C ILE A 10 -60.11 -25.14 -51.44
N THR A 11 -60.05 -26.40 -51.01
CA THR A 11 -59.26 -26.82 -49.82
C THR A 11 -57.83 -27.14 -50.25
N GLY A 12 -56.93 -26.23 -49.98
CA GLY A 12 -55.50 -26.43 -50.14
C GLY A 12 -54.84 -26.40 -48.77
N THR A 13 -53.88 -27.29 -48.52
CA THR A 13 -53.05 -27.21 -47.32
C THR A 13 -51.99 -26.16 -47.54
N ILE A 14 -52.06 -25.03 -46.84
CA ILE A 14 -50.96 -24.05 -46.80
C ILE A 14 -50.03 -24.47 -45.69
N THR A 15 -48.85 -25.04 -46.07
CA THR A 15 -47.83 -25.30 -45.07
C THR A 15 -46.99 -24.04 -44.91
N VAL A 16 -47.18 -23.35 -43.81
CA VAL A 16 -46.30 -22.24 -43.39
C VAL A 16 -45.03 -22.84 -42.78
N LYS A 17 -43.96 -22.83 -43.57
CA LYS A 17 -42.63 -23.20 -43.00
C LYS A 17 -42.12 -22.02 -42.20
N ASN A 18 -41.79 -22.26 -40.91
CA ASN A 18 -41.12 -21.26 -40.12
C ASN A 18 -39.80 -20.85 -40.83
N LYS A 19 -39.65 -19.56 -41.07
CA LYS A 19 -38.35 -19.02 -41.49
C LYS A 19 -37.34 -19.34 -40.39
N ALA A 20 -36.13 -19.77 -40.76
CA ALA A 20 -35.05 -19.92 -39.79
C ALA A 20 -34.88 -18.64 -38.99
N ALA A 21 -34.77 -18.76 -37.66
CA ALA A 21 -34.59 -17.61 -36.79
C ALA A 21 -33.35 -16.82 -37.19
N THR A 22 -33.47 -15.50 -37.23
CA THR A 22 -32.35 -14.61 -37.56
C THR A 22 -31.40 -14.52 -36.35
N PRO A 23 -30.11 -14.80 -36.46
CA PRO A 23 -29.19 -14.62 -35.37
C PRO A 23 -29.16 -13.15 -34.88
N VAL A 24 -29.12 -12.93 -33.57
CA VAL A 24 -28.85 -11.61 -33.00
C VAL A 24 -27.33 -11.39 -32.85
N ALA A 25 -26.89 -10.18 -33.12
CA ALA A 25 -25.48 -9.80 -32.91
C ALA A 25 -25.28 -9.46 -31.43
N ILE A 26 -24.46 -10.26 -30.76
CA ILE A 26 -23.94 -9.97 -29.41
C ILE A 26 -22.43 -9.94 -29.52
N THR A 27 -21.84 -8.77 -29.27
CA THR A 27 -20.40 -8.61 -29.20
C THR A 27 -19.96 -8.31 -27.77
N GLY A 28 -18.72 -8.58 -27.45
CA GLY A 28 -18.14 -8.30 -26.14
C GLY A 28 -16.64 -8.22 -26.25
N THR A 29 -16.04 -7.39 -25.39
CA THR A 29 -14.62 -7.12 -25.37
C THR A 29 -14.04 -7.51 -24.02
N ASP A 30 -13.00 -8.35 -24.05
CA ASP A 30 -12.20 -8.64 -22.86
C ASP A 30 -11.53 -7.35 -22.37
N SER A 31 -11.48 -7.16 -21.05
CA SER A 31 -11.03 -5.91 -20.44
C SER A 31 -10.25 -6.17 -19.16
N SER A 32 -9.43 -5.20 -18.78
CA SER A 32 -8.75 -5.18 -17.49
C SER A 32 -9.05 -3.87 -16.75
N ILE A 33 -9.27 -3.96 -15.45
CA ILE A 33 -9.49 -2.83 -14.56
C ILE A 33 -8.69 -3.04 -13.28
N VAL A 34 -8.40 -1.95 -12.56
CA VAL A 34 -7.77 -1.98 -11.25
C VAL A 34 -8.86 -1.97 -10.17
N TYR A 35 -8.71 -2.79 -9.15
CA TYR A 35 -9.64 -2.84 -8.01
C TYR A 35 -9.62 -1.52 -7.23
N THR A 36 -10.80 -0.96 -6.98
CA THR A 36 -10.98 0.30 -6.24
C THR A 36 -11.85 0.14 -4.99
N GLY A 37 -12.34 -1.07 -4.74
CA GLY A 37 -13.35 -1.32 -3.70
C GLY A 37 -14.79 -1.08 -4.16
N ALA A 38 -14.98 -0.49 -5.35
CA ALA A 38 -16.32 -0.25 -5.91
C ALA A 38 -16.84 -1.46 -6.67
N THR A 39 -18.16 -1.52 -6.84
CA THR A 39 -18.82 -2.49 -7.74
C THR A 39 -18.58 -2.13 -9.20
N VAL A 40 -18.68 -3.12 -10.07
CA VAL A 40 -18.47 -2.97 -11.52
C VAL A 40 -19.76 -3.28 -12.27
N ASP A 41 -20.23 -2.36 -13.12
CA ASP A 41 -21.32 -2.64 -14.08
C ASP A 41 -20.74 -3.40 -15.27
N VAL A 42 -21.07 -4.68 -15.37
CA VAL A 42 -20.56 -5.56 -16.44
C VAL A 42 -21.23 -5.35 -17.79
N SER A 43 -22.39 -4.68 -17.85
CA SER A 43 -23.11 -4.44 -19.11
C SER A 43 -22.28 -3.62 -20.10
N GLN A 44 -21.41 -2.75 -19.61
CA GLN A 44 -20.53 -1.89 -20.42
C GLN A 44 -19.55 -2.67 -21.34
N TYR A 45 -19.29 -3.94 -21.03
CA TYR A 45 -18.37 -4.77 -21.81
C TYR A 45 -19.06 -5.52 -22.97
N PHE A 46 -20.37 -5.32 -23.14
CA PHE A 46 -21.17 -5.96 -24.17
C PHE A 46 -21.90 -4.94 -25.05
N SER A 47 -22.09 -5.30 -26.31
CA SER A 47 -23.02 -4.62 -27.19
C SER A 47 -24.03 -5.66 -27.72
N ILE A 48 -25.30 -5.40 -27.49
CA ILE A 48 -26.39 -6.30 -27.77
C ILE A 48 -27.30 -5.63 -28.80
N ASP A 49 -27.65 -6.37 -29.89
CA ASP A 49 -28.57 -5.90 -30.91
C ASP A 49 -29.94 -5.52 -30.28
N ASN A 50 -30.53 -4.40 -30.71
CA ASN A 50 -31.79 -3.91 -30.19
C ASN A 50 -33.00 -4.87 -30.47
N ASN A 51 -32.85 -5.79 -31.43
CA ASN A 51 -33.83 -6.81 -31.73
C ASN A 51 -33.71 -8.07 -30.83
N ALA A 52 -32.68 -8.15 -29.99
CA ALA A 52 -32.54 -9.22 -29.03
C ALA A 52 -33.68 -9.19 -27.99
N GLY A 53 -33.99 -10.34 -27.43
CA GLY A 53 -34.82 -10.42 -26.22
C GLY A 53 -34.11 -9.95 -24.98
N ALA A 54 -34.76 -10.04 -23.83
CA ALA A 54 -34.19 -9.65 -22.55
C ALA A 54 -32.81 -10.32 -22.31
N ALA A 55 -31.86 -9.52 -21.90
CA ALA A 55 -30.48 -9.98 -21.58
C ALA A 55 -30.40 -10.40 -20.10
N THR A 56 -29.68 -11.50 -19.86
CA THR A 56 -29.35 -12.00 -18.51
C THR A 56 -27.84 -12.19 -18.43
N TYR A 57 -27.25 -11.69 -17.36
CA TYR A 57 -25.82 -11.77 -17.09
C TYR A 57 -25.53 -12.81 -16.02
N THR A 58 -24.54 -13.64 -16.21
CA THR A 58 -24.15 -14.70 -15.27
C THR A 58 -22.64 -14.80 -15.17
N LEU A 59 -22.11 -15.12 -13.98
CA LEU A 59 -20.73 -15.53 -13.82
C LEU A 59 -20.59 -17.02 -14.24
N VAL A 60 -19.60 -17.29 -15.07
CA VAL A 60 -19.20 -18.66 -15.38
C VAL A 60 -18.33 -19.15 -14.23
N THR A 61 -18.74 -20.24 -13.58
CA THR A 61 -18.07 -20.81 -12.41
C THR A 61 -17.46 -22.18 -12.71
N GLY A 62 -16.73 -22.75 -11.77
CA GLY A 62 -16.09 -24.07 -11.89
C GLY A 62 -14.87 -24.06 -12.81
N THR A 63 -14.56 -25.19 -13.44
CA THR A 63 -13.34 -25.37 -14.24
C THR A 63 -13.21 -24.45 -15.45
N ASN A 64 -14.32 -23.91 -15.94
CA ASN A 64 -14.36 -22.94 -17.04
C ASN A 64 -14.47 -21.48 -16.56
N GLY A 65 -14.55 -21.27 -15.24
CA GLY A 65 -14.63 -19.95 -14.62
C GLY A 65 -13.32 -19.18 -14.65
N GLY A 66 -13.34 -17.97 -14.08
CA GLY A 66 -12.14 -17.19 -13.83
C GLY A 66 -11.47 -17.58 -12.51
N THR A 67 -10.40 -16.84 -12.16
CA THR A 67 -9.65 -16.99 -10.90
C THR A 67 -10.13 -16.03 -9.81
N GLY A 68 -10.86 -14.97 -10.18
CA GLY A 68 -11.44 -14.01 -9.24
C GLY A 68 -12.68 -14.59 -8.54
N GLU A 69 -12.97 -14.07 -7.36
CA GLU A 69 -14.16 -14.43 -6.59
C GLU A 69 -15.05 -13.22 -6.38
N GLY A 70 -16.37 -13.42 -6.46
CA GLY A 70 -17.34 -12.36 -6.34
C GLY A 70 -18.76 -12.82 -6.62
N THR A 71 -19.69 -11.89 -6.53
CA THR A 71 -21.12 -12.11 -6.84
C THR A 71 -21.56 -11.17 -7.94
N LEU A 72 -22.43 -11.67 -8.83
CA LEU A 72 -23.07 -10.86 -9.85
C LEU A 72 -24.57 -10.85 -9.59
N SER A 73 -25.13 -9.65 -9.42
CA SER A 73 -26.56 -9.41 -9.32
C SER A 73 -26.97 -8.47 -10.44
N ASP A 74 -27.84 -8.95 -11.33
CA ASP A 74 -28.16 -8.28 -12.60
C ASP A 74 -26.89 -7.93 -13.39
N THR A 75 -26.54 -6.66 -13.47
CA THR A 75 -25.32 -6.19 -14.14
C THR A 75 -24.20 -5.80 -13.18
N THR A 76 -24.43 -5.90 -11.86
CA THR A 76 -23.52 -5.41 -10.83
C THR A 76 -22.64 -6.55 -10.30
N LEU A 77 -21.35 -6.49 -10.62
CA LEU A 77 -20.33 -7.38 -10.07
C LEU A 77 -19.74 -6.78 -8.79
N THR A 78 -19.85 -7.54 -7.70
CA THR A 78 -19.15 -7.26 -6.43
C THR A 78 -17.96 -8.21 -6.31
N VAL A 79 -16.75 -7.67 -6.30
CA VAL A 79 -15.49 -8.43 -6.23
C VAL A 79 -15.12 -8.68 -4.77
N THR A 80 -14.89 -9.94 -4.39
CA THR A 80 -14.36 -10.32 -3.07
C THR A 80 -12.89 -10.68 -3.12
N HIS A 81 -12.41 -11.29 -4.23
CA HIS A 81 -11.00 -11.48 -4.54
C HIS A 81 -10.71 -11.10 -5.97
N THR A 82 -9.62 -10.35 -6.18
CA THR A 82 -9.15 -9.94 -7.50
C THR A 82 -8.74 -11.15 -8.36
N GLY A 83 -8.73 -10.97 -9.67
CA GLY A 83 -8.44 -12.03 -10.63
C GLY A 83 -9.30 -11.91 -11.88
N THR A 84 -9.45 -12.99 -12.62
CA THR A 84 -10.24 -13.01 -13.85
C THR A 84 -11.67 -13.45 -13.57
N PHE A 85 -12.62 -12.78 -14.23
CA PHE A 85 -14.05 -13.10 -14.19
C PHE A 85 -14.52 -13.39 -15.62
N LYS A 86 -15.11 -14.55 -15.85
CA LYS A 86 -15.78 -14.85 -17.09
C LYS A 86 -17.27 -14.56 -16.95
N ILE A 87 -17.73 -13.57 -17.69
CA ILE A 87 -19.10 -13.07 -17.65
C ILE A 87 -19.79 -13.48 -18.94
N LYS A 88 -20.90 -14.21 -18.82
CA LYS A 88 -21.71 -14.61 -19.95
C LYS A 88 -23.00 -13.79 -19.96
N VAL A 89 -23.28 -13.14 -21.08
CA VAL A 89 -24.59 -12.61 -21.39
C VAL A 89 -25.36 -13.60 -22.27
N SER A 90 -26.62 -13.79 -21.95
CA SER A 90 -27.55 -14.60 -22.75
C SER A 90 -28.80 -13.78 -23.03
N THR A 91 -29.33 -13.85 -24.25
CA THR A 91 -30.61 -13.20 -24.63
C THR A 91 -31.63 -14.24 -25.01
N ALA A 92 -32.89 -14.00 -24.64
CA ALA A 92 -34.00 -14.81 -25.09
C ALA A 92 -34.29 -14.59 -26.60
N ALA A 93 -34.95 -15.55 -27.24
CA ALA A 93 -35.50 -15.33 -28.57
C ALA A 93 -36.57 -14.24 -28.55
N ASN A 94 -36.66 -13.41 -29.60
CA ASN A 94 -37.64 -12.33 -29.73
C ASN A 94 -38.24 -12.31 -31.15
N GLY A 95 -39.46 -12.74 -31.29
CA GLY A 95 -40.14 -12.84 -32.59
C GLY A 95 -39.41 -13.76 -33.55
N ILE A 96 -38.86 -13.21 -34.63
CA ILE A 96 -38.11 -13.94 -35.66
C ILE A 96 -36.58 -14.05 -35.32
N PHE A 97 -36.14 -13.40 -34.22
CA PHE A 97 -34.75 -13.37 -33.82
C PHE A 97 -34.45 -14.51 -32.85
N ALA A 98 -33.34 -15.18 -33.06
CA ALA A 98 -32.87 -16.29 -32.22
C ALA A 98 -32.34 -15.79 -30.87
N ALA A 99 -32.37 -16.67 -29.87
CA ALA A 99 -31.57 -16.49 -28.67
C ALA A 99 -30.08 -16.43 -29.01
N GLY A 100 -29.33 -15.67 -28.25
CA GLY A 100 -27.86 -15.54 -28.43
C GLY A 100 -27.10 -15.54 -27.11
N GLU A 101 -25.82 -15.78 -27.18
CA GLU A 101 -24.94 -15.66 -26.00
C GLU A 101 -23.53 -15.20 -26.39
N LYS A 102 -22.85 -14.58 -25.43
CA LYS A 102 -21.45 -14.16 -25.54
C LYS A 102 -20.81 -14.19 -24.17
N THR A 103 -19.57 -14.65 -24.11
CA THR A 103 -18.75 -14.59 -22.90
C THR A 103 -17.59 -13.62 -23.12
N VAL A 104 -17.30 -12.81 -22.12
CA VAL A 104 -16.11 -11.96 -22.03
C VAL A 104 -15.31 -12.30 -20.78
N THR A 105 -14.03 -12.00 -20.81
CA THR A 105 -13.14 -12.07 -19.65
C THR A 105 -12.86 -10.66 -19.14
N LEU A 106 -13.22 -10.40 -17.88
CA LEU A 106 -12.83 -9.19 -17.17
C LEU A 106 -11.73 -9.55 -16.19
N THR A 107 -10.55 -8.96 -16.34
CA THR A 107 -9.46 -9.06 -15.38
C THR A 107 -9.57 -7.90 -14.40
N VAL A 108 -9.60 -8.23 -13.11
CA VAL A 108 -9.57 -7.23 -12.03
C VAL A 108 -8.22 -7.38 -11.35
N ASP A 109 -7.33 -6.44 -11.61
CA ASP A 109 -6.00 -6.38 -11.02
C ASP A 109 -6.05 -5.79 -9.61
N ASN A 110 -5.05 -6.10 -8.78
CA ASN A 110 -4.95 -5.56 -7.42
C ASN A 110 -4.93 -4.04 -7.43
N GLY A 111 -5.62 -3.46 -6.45
CA GLY A 111 -5.61 -2.03 -6.17
C GLY A 111 -4.25 -1.54 -5.69
N THR A 112 -4.08 -0.23 -5.66
CA THR A 112 -2.88 0.43 -5.16
C THR A 112 -3.15 1.04 -3.80
N ILE A 113 -2.26 0.78 -2.83
CA ILE A 113 -2.31 1.42 -1.51
C ILE A 113 -1.66 2.80 -1.62
N LEU A 114 -2.38 3.84 -1.23
CA LEU A 114 -1.87 5.20 -1.13
C LEU A 114 -1.43 5.48 0.30
N TYR A 115 -0.17 5.81 0.48
CA TYR A 115 0.44 6.03 1.79
C TYR A 115 1.55 7.06 1.73
N THR A 116 1.96 7.55 2.89
CA THR A 116 3.17 8.34 3.08
C THR A 116 4.04 7.68 4.14
N ALA A 117 5.35 7.73 3.96
CA ALA A 117 6.31 7.26 4.95
C ALA A 117 7.52 8.18 4.97
N THR A 118 7.96 8.58 6.17
CA THR A 118 9.05 9.53 6.34
C THR A 118 10.13 8.98 7.26
N ASP A 119 11.38 9.30 6.91
CA ASP A 119 12.50 9.16 7.81
C ASP A 119 12.37 10.15 8.97
N TYR A 120 12.97 9.82 10.10
CA TYR A 120 13.07 10.71 11.26
C TYR A 120 14.54 11.02 11.54
N SER A 121 14.85 12.28 11.84
CA SER A 121 16.22 12.67 12.23
C SER A 121 16.16 13.72 13.33
N THR A 122 16.95 13.51 14.37
CA THR A 122 17.08 14.44 15.50
C THR A 122 18.49 14.38 16.10
N THR A 123 18.76 15.31 17.01
CA THR A 123 19.90 15.22 17.94
C THR A 123 19.44 14.46 19.18
N TYR A 124 20.33 13.69 19.79
CA TYR A 124 20.07 12.93 21.02
C TYR A 124 19.44 13.81 22.12
N ASP A 125 18.29 13.38 22.60
CA ASP A 125 17.48 14.05 23.63
C ASP A 125 17.01 13.08 24.74
N GLY A 126 17.44 11.80 24.67
CA GLY A 126 17.07 10.75 25.59
C GLY A 126 15.64 10.22 25.42
N GLN A 127 14.86 10.74 24.43
CA GLN A 127 13.50 10.30 24.17
C GLN A 127 13.43 9.25 23.07
N PRO A 128 12.41 8.39 23.07
CA PRO A 128 12.20 7.41 22.00
C PRO A 128 11.63 8.07 20.73
N HIS A 129 12.21 7.73 19.58
CA HIS A 129 11.80 8.23 18.26
C HIS A 129 11.52 7.08 17.32
N SER A 130 10.53 7.26 16.44
CA SER A 130 10.08 6.27 15.46
C SER A 130 9.93 6.91 14.08
N ILE A 131 9.88 6.06 13.03
CA ILE A 131 9.45 6.50 11.70
C ILE A 131 7.95 6.84 11.70
N SER A 132 7.48 7.53 10.66
CA SER A 132 6.06 7.74 10.43
C SER A 132 5.61 7.00 9.17
N VAL A 133 4.53 6.22 9.29
CA VAL A 133 3.82 5.59 8.15
C VAL A 133 2.34 5.91 8.30
N SER A 134 1.76 6.51 7.28
CA SER A 134 0.34 6.88 7.27
C SER A 134 -0.31 6.42 5.97
N VAL A 135 -1.35 5.59 6.06
CA VAL A 135 -2.13 5.12 4.93
C VAL A 135 -3.30 6.07 4.69
N THR A 136 -3.44 6.51 3.45
CA THR A 136 -4.51 7.43 3.05
C THR A 136 -5.69 6.69 2.42
N ASN A 137 -5.42 5.61 1.69
CA ASN A 137 -6.44 4.80 1.00
C ASN A 137 -5.86 3.40 0.65
N PRO A 138 -6.59 2.29 0.84
CA PRO A 138 -7.93 2.18 1.42
C PRO A 138 -7.92 2.24 2.95
N GLU A 139 -9.08 2.48 3.54
CA GLU A 139 -9.28 2.34 4.98
C GLU A 139 -9.17 0.89 5.45
N GLY A 140 -8.85 0.70 6.73
CA GLY A 140 -8.74 -0.62 7.35
C GLY A 140 -7.58 -1.44 6.78
N THR A 141 -6.50 -0.79 6.45
CA THR A 141 -5.23 -1.39 5.99
C THR A 141 -4.37 -1.73 7.20
N ASP A 142 -3.76 -2.92 7.19
CA ASP A 142 -2.83 -3.33 8.23
C ASP A 142 -1.42 -2.82 7.92
N VAL A 143 -0.79 -2.21 8.94
CA VAL A 143 0.62 -1.80 8.88
C VAL A 143 1.39 -2.57 9.94
N THR A 144 2.43 -3.26 9.52
CA THR A 144 3.34 -4.01 10.39
C THR A 144 4.77 -3.56 10.20
N TYR A 145 5.58 -3.69 11.26
CA TYR A 145 6.95 -3.17 11.31
C TYR A 145 7.94 -4.27 11.70
N SER A 146 9.20 -4.06 11.33
CA SER A 146 10.29 -4.98 11.64
C SER A 146 11.62 -4.23 11.76
N THR A 147 12.52 -4.71 12.61
CA THR A 147 13.91 -4.22 12.70
C THR A 147 14.90 -5.12 11.96
N ASP A 148 14.48 -6.34 11.57
CA ASP A 148 15.32 -7.33 10.88
C ASP A 148 14.89 -7.59 9.42
N GLY A 149 13.72 -7.05 9.00
CA GLY A 149 13.13 -7.27 7.68
C GLY A 149 12.52 -8.68 7.49
N VAL A 150 12.45 -9.48 8.54
CA VAL A 150 11.97 -10.87 8.50
C VAL A 150 10.75 -11.06 9.39
N THR A 151 10.86 -10.66 10.66
CA THR A 151 9.78 -10.81 11.65
C THR A 151 9.04 -9.49 11.80
N TYR A 152 7.76 -9.47 11.43
CA TYR A 152 6.91 -8.29 11.47
C TYR A 152 5.90 -8.34 12.61
N GLY A 153 5.71 -7.21 13.30
CA GLY A 153 4.73 -7.02 14.36
C GLY A 153 3.94 -5.72 14.19
N SER A 154 2.91 -5.51 15.01
CA SER A 154 2.06 -4.31 14.96
C SER A 154 2.73 -3.06 15.52
N ASP A 155 3.73 -3.22 16.40
CA ASP A 155 4.34 -2.12 17.10
C ASP A 155 5.40 -1.44 16.23
N ASN A 156 5.32 -0.12 16.10
CA ASN A 156 6.32 0.69 15.42
C ASN A 156 7.55 0.82 16.32
N PRO A 157 8.71 0.26 15.94
CA PRO A 157 9.91 0.32 16.76
C PRO A 157 10.35 1.75 17.06
N SER A 158 10.82 1.98 18.28
CA SER A 158 11.36 3.28 18.70
C SER A 158 12.78 3.14 19.25
N PHE A 159 13.58 4.17 19.04
CA PHE A 159 14.99 4.21 19.41
C PHE A 159 15.30 5.49 20.17
N SER A 160 16.07 5.38 21.25
CA SER A 160 16.52 6.53 22.06
C SER A 160 18.03 6.71 22.08
N ASN A 161 18.81 5.71 21.58
CA ASN A 161 20.26 5.80 21.53
C ASN A 161 20.73 6.42 20.20
N GLU A 162 21.91 7.04 20.23
CA GLU A 162 22.55 7.56 19.04
C GLU A 162 22.78 6.47 17.99
N GLY A 163 22.70 6.85 16.71
CA GLY A 163 22.90 5.94 15.59
C GLY A 163 21.87 6.11 14.48
N THR A 164 22.00 5.27 13.46
CA THR A 164 21.03 5.15 12.37
C THR A 164 20.40 3.78 12.43
N HIS A 165 19.09 3.75 12.67
CA HIS A 165 18.29 2.55 12.85
C HIS A 165 17.34 2.40 11.67
N THR A 166 17.39 1.26 10.97
CA THR A 166 16.48 0.96 9.87
C THR A 166 15.23 0.26 10.41
N VAL A 167 14.06 0.75 10.01
CA VAL A 167 12.77 0.13 10.28
C VAL A 167 12.15 -0.25 8.95
N TYR A 168 11.91 -1.54 8.78
CA TYR A 168 11.14 -2.09 7.67
C TYR A 168 9.66 -2.01 8.01
N TYR A 169 8.82 -1.77 7.02
CA TYR A 169 7.38 -1.83 7.20
C TYR A 169 6.72 -2.56 6.03
N ARG A 170 5.62 -3.20 6.34
CA ARG A 170 4.76 -3.89 5.37
C ARG A 170 3.34 -3.37 5.54
N ILE A 171 2.71 -3.01 4.40
CA ILE A 171 1.33 -2.54 4.37
C ILE A 171 0.53 -3.55 3.56
N THR A 172 -0.53 -4.10 4.15
CA THR A 172 -1.34 -5.15 3.54
C THR A 172 -2.83 -4.82 3.60
N LYS A 173 -3.52 -5.17 2.53
CA LYS A 173 -4.97 -5.14 2.40
C LYS A 173 -5.39 -6.15 1.34
N ASP A 174 -6.45 -6.90 1.59
CA ASP A 174 -7.01 -7.82 0.61
C ASP A 174 -7.36 -7.09 -0.69
N ASN A 175 -7.04 -7.71 -1.82
CA ASN A 175 -7.24 -7.15 -3.15
C ASN A 175 -6.36 -5.93 -3.51
N TYR A 176 -5.33 -5.63 -2.72
CA TYR A 176 -4.38 -4.56 -3.00
C TYR A 176 -2.96 -5.12 -3.08
N THR A 177 -2.12 -4.45 -3.85
CA THR A 177 -0.71 -4.80 -3.95
C THR A 177 -0.02 -4.50 -2.62
N ILE A 178 0.66 -5.51 -2.06
CA ILE A 178 1.42 -5.38 -0.81
C ILE A 178 2.54 -4.37 -1.01
N VAL A 179 2.70 -3.49 -0.03
CA VAL A 179 3.84 -2.56 0.05
C VAL A 179 4.85 -3.11 1.05
N GLU A 180 6.10 -3.21 0.63
CA GLU A 180 7.25 -3.54 1.48
C GLU A 180 8.34 -2.50 1.24
N ALA A 181 8.75 -1.81 2.29
CA ALA A 181 9.77 -0.76 2.21
C ALA A 181 10.42 -0.53 3.59
N SER A 182 11.35 0.41 3.65
CA SER A 182 12.01 0.79 4.90
C SER A 182 12.21 2.30 4.99
N LYS A 183 12.36 2.78 6.23
CA LYS A 183 12.72 4.13 6.60
C LYS A 183 13.72 4.10 7.73
N THR A 184 14.39 5.20 7.99
CA THR A 184 15.43 5.31 9.01
C THR A 184 15.05 6.27 10.12
N VAL A 185 15.47 5.93 11.35
CA VAL A 185 15.53 6.84 12.49
C VAL A 185 17.01 7.15 12.72
N THR A 186 17.41 8.42 12.55
CA THR A 186 18.77 8.89 12.77
C THR A 186 18.81 9.77 14.00
N ILE A 187 19.53 9.34 15.03
CA ILE A 187 19.76 10.10 16.25
C ILE A 187 21.22 10.51 16.25
N ASN A 188 21.48 11.78 16.02
CA ASN A 188 22.82 12.35 15.98
C ASN A 188 23.35 12.56 17.41
N LYS A 189 24.66 12.47 17.58
CA LYS A 189 25.28 12.80 18.86
C LYS A 189 24.96 14.22 19.28
N LYS A 190 24.61 14.41 20.55
CA LYS A 190 24.46 15.74 21.14
C LYS A 190 25.84 16.30 21.45
N PRO A 191 26.22 17.47 20.95
CA PRO A 191 27.48 18.11 21.30
C PRO A 191 27.48 18.53 22.78
N VAL A 192 28.57 18.24 23.48
CA VAL A 192 28.80 18.64 24.86
C VAL A 192 30.09 19.43 24.92
N THR A 193 30.07 20.61 25.54
CA THR A 193 31.27 21.40 25.81
C THR A 193 31.69 21.21 27.25
N ILE A 194 32.94 20.79 27.43
CA ILE A 194 33.56 20.64 28.74
C ILE A 194 34.68 21.67 28.83
N THR A 195 34.67 22.48 29.86
CA THR A 195 35.66 23.53 30.10
C THR A 195 36.41 23.24 31.38
N ALA A 196 37.73 23.03 31.29
CA ALA A 196 38.57 22.93 32.47
C ALA A 196 38.60 24.26 33.21
N GLN A 197 38.55 24.20 34.54
CA GLN A 197 38.70 25.38 35.39
C GLN A 197 40.19 25.59 35.69
N GLU A 198 40.58 26.83 35.86
CA GLU A 198 41.93 27.22 36.26
C GLU A 198 42.27 26.64 37.64
N GLN A 199 43.49 26.11 37.76
CA GLN A 199 43.99 25.53 39.02
C GLN A 199 45.39 26.03 39.28
N ASP A 200 45.60 26.55 40.48
CA ASP A 200 46.92 26.86 41.03
C ASP A 200 47.46 25.63 41.76
N ILE A 201 48.48 25.00 41.18
CA ILE A 201 49.03 23.74 41.70
C ILE A 201 50.48 23.95 42.17
N VAL A 202 50.72 23.60 43.40
CA VAL A 202 52.07 23.57 43.95
C VAL A 202 52.81 22.37 43.39
N TRP A 203 54.09 22.56 43.05
CA TRP A 203 54.94 21.50 42.49
C TRP A 203 54.90 20.23 43.36
N GLY A 204 54.64 19.10 42.72
CA GLY A 204 54.55 17.79 43.36
C GLY A 204 53.11 17.37 43.74
N ASN A 205 52.15 18.23 43.61
CA ASN A 205 50.72 17.90 43.83
C ASN A 205 50.06 17.46 42.49
N ASP A 206 49.04 16.64 42.63
CA ASP A 206 48.23 16.18 41.51
C ASP A 206 47.19 17.24 41.07
N ILE A 207 46.84 17.22 39.78
CA ILE A 207 45.74 18.00 39.21
C ILE A 207 44.42 17.48 39.77
N ASN A 208 43.56 18.40 40.22
CA ASN A 208 42.19 18.06 40.59
C ASN A 208 41.36 17.77 39.33
N GLN A 209 41.10 16.49 39.05
CA GLN A 209 40.36 16.00 37.89
C GLN A 209 38.87 16.37 37.92
N SER A 210 38.35 16.94 38.99
CA SER A 210 36.93 17.33 39.12
C SER A 210 36.70 18.81 38.85
N LEU A 211 37.75 19.61 38.56
CA LEU A 211 37.63 21.05 38.31
C LEU A 211 37.39 21.35 36.82
N TYR A 212 36.15 21.05 36.39
CA TYR A 212 35.63 21.40 35.08
C TYR A 212 34.17 21.80 35.17
N THR A 213 33.66 22.46 34.15
CA THR A 213 32.24 22.74 33.95
C THR A 213 31.77 22.07 32.67
N VAL A 214 30.51 21.63 32.68
CA VAL A 214 29.78 21.13 31.50
C VAL A 214 28.81 22.21 31.06
N SER A 215 28.67 22.43 29.75
CA SER A 215 27.66 23.38 29.22
C SER A 215 26.28 23.08 29.77
N GLU A 216 25.47 24.13 30.04
CA GLU A 216 24.11 24.01 30.63
C GLU A 216 23.21 23.06 29.81
N ASP A 217 23.35 23.04 28.47
CA ASP A 217 22.63 22.14 27.57
C ASP A 217 23.37 20.83 27.29
N GLY A 218 24.45 20.53 28.06
CA GLY A 218 25.37 19.44 27.73
C GLY A 218 24.76 18.05 27.88
N LEU A 219 24.45 17.64 29.10
CA LEU A 219 23.99 16.29 29.39
C LEU A 219 22.46 16.24 29.52
N ILE A 220 21.87 15.14 29.05
CA ILE A 220 20.47 14.81 29.29
C ILE A 220 20.35 14.25 30.71
N THR A 221 19.23 14.51 31.36
CA THR A 221 18.96 14.01 32.72
C THR A 221 19.08 12.49 32.77
N GLY A 222 20.00 12.00 33.61
CA GLY A 222 20.30 10.58 33.75
C GLY A 222 21.59 10.15 33.07
N ASP A 223 22.14 10.98 32.15
CA ASP A 223 23.45 10.74 31.57
C ASP A 223 24.57 11.24 32.49
N SER A 224 25.74 10.65 32.35
CA SER A 224 26.93 11.02 33.12
C SER A 224 28.17 10.94 32.28
N ILE A 225 29.16 11.79 32.61
CA ILE A 225 30.50 11.68 32.05
C ILE A 225 31.19 10.51 32.71
N LYS A 226 31.63 9.53 31.89
CA LYS A 226 32.29 8.34 32.40
C LYS A 226 33.71 8.62 32.89
N GLU A 227 34.45 9.42 32.14
CA GLU A 227 35.85 9.71 32.43
C GLU A 227 36.27 11.01 31.75
N ILE A 228 37.03 11.85 32.50
CA ILE A 228 37.73 13.03 31.97
C ILE A 228 39.14 13.00 32.54
N THR A 229 40.12 13.26 31.70
CA THR A 229 41.49 13.46 32.11
C THR A 229 41.89 14.90 31.84
N LEU A 230 42.19 15.67 32.91
CA LEU A 230 42.76 16.99 32.80
C LEU A 230 44.30 16.90 32.80
N THR A 231 44.93 17.55 31.84
CA THR A 231 46.40 17.62 31.74
C THR A 231 46.87 19.07 31.75
N PRO A 232 48.00 19.41 32.39
CA PRO A 232 48.50 20.77 32.35
C PRO A 232 48.89 21.15 30.91
N SER A 233 48.69 22.41 30.52
CA SER A 233 49.27 22.92 29.28
C SER A 233 50.79 22.91 29.37
N THR A 234 51.45 22.31 28.40
CA THR A 234 52.90 22.03 28.42
C THR A 234 53.81 23.25 28.23
N THR A 235 53.28 24.48 28.17
CA THR A 235 54.06 25.70 27.98
C THR A 235 54.44 26.29 29.32
N ALA A 236 55.72 26.02 29.69
CA ALA A 236 56.54 26.70 30.68
C ALA A 236 56.24 26.43 32.15
N ARG A 237 56.98 25.50 32.71
CA ARG A 237 57.33 25.50 34.13
C ARG A 237 58.32 26.63 34.39
N THR A 238 57.83 27.78 34.78
CA THR A 238 58.61 28.76 35.53
C THR A 238 58.04 28.81 36.92
N GLU A 239 58.85 29.00 37.92
CA GLU A 239 58.51 28.90 39.37
C GLU A 239 57.39 29.84 39.83
N ASN A 240 56.73 30.56 38.89
CA ASN A 240 55.64 31.54 39.19
C ASN A 240 54.58 31.63 38.10
N SER A 241 54.25 30.59 37.36
CA SER A 241 53.17 30.66 36.36
C SER A 241 51.97 29.83 36.79
N SER A 242 50.77 30.45 36.80
CA SER A 242 49.49 29.74 36.81
C SER A 242 49.37 28.94 35.53
N ASP A 243 49.44 27.61 35.61
CA ASP A 243 49.22 26.75 34.46
C ASP A 243 47.73 26.50 34.24
N SER A 244 47.20 26.94 33.09
CA SER A 244 45.85 26.60 32.68
C SER A 244 45.81 25.14 32.23
N ALA A 245 44.92 24.37 32.79
CA ALA A 245 44.65 23.00 32.35
C ALA A 245 43.93 22.99 31.00
N VAL A 246 44.41 22.19 30.03
CA VAL A 246 43.72 21.96 28.76
C VAL A 246 43.06 20.60 28.82
N CYS A 247 41.74 20.59 28.50
CA CYS A 247 40.98 19.36 28.34
C CYS A 247 41.23 18.78 26.94
N ILE A 248 41.69 17.53 26.86
CA ILE A 248 41.73 16.76 25.61
C ILE A 248 40.60 15.73 25.70
N LEU A 249 39.62 15.83 24.78
CA LEU A 249 38.53 14.89 24.62
C LEU A 249 38.96 13.69 23.78
#